data_3bd8ba604c82fd975cdbc0ae512dacc3
#
_entry.id   3bd8ba604c82fd975cdbc0ae512dacc3
#
_cell.length_a   1.000
_cell.length_b   1.000
_cell.length_c   1.000
_cell.angle_alpha   90.00
_cell.angle_beta   90.00
_cell.angle_gamma   90.00
#
_symmetry.space_group_name_H-M   'P 1'
#
loop_
_entity.id
_entity.type
_entity.pdbx_description
1 polymer ?
#
loop_
_entity_poly.entity_id
_entity_poly.type
_entity_poly.pdbx_seq_one_letter_code
_entity_poly.pdbx_strand_id
1 'polypeptide(L)'
;MNDDYEMRYYELTRERFGLSYDVDMLVDSGRLYLSTFYNQYDDEELRWKDEYGKLGLIDGTDTATGMQTDRMRHDAETRVRYETRTLSAVTFGFEGNVGGWGIDPMLSYSFAEEDDSDNADVTFRMDQKDTVGNIDWSNPQQVIITPTDLSIYDPAQLKFKELEITENVSKDSELAFSINAEKETDFGIFKMGFKSKNREKDVDDYIIVYEAETTMADFDPQTLDWRIPGQTFSPQANPDLIYGLRDQLDSLDVDFSDSLSRDFVTEEKVNAVFIQNTYSWDKGVVVAGMRYEDTSTDSSAFDQDGNVVLASSDHSFFAPSVNVKFFLTDQWTLRGAIWRGLSRPGFKKTAPKLDYKDDDGDISGSAGNPDLKPYEATNYDLSLEFYGDDMTFVSIGLFRKDIENAIYPKIYKTATFLGVTFNDDVETWENADDSTIDGLELNLQYGWENGIYFAGNITLTDGESTFSPADGMSFTTPFRKLADEAANISLGYDKGPWDIRLAANYRSDYLDWLSDEGDDIDDVSENNSRFVDSYMQIDLTAKYKISDSTELKFEAVNMGNEEEYYYWGDESQLSQYDLFGRNYSVGFTYKF
;
A
#
# COMPACT_ATOMS: atom_id res chain seq x y z
N MET A 1 -0.40 0.91 26.62
CA MET A 1 -1.49 0.05 26.10
C MET A 1 -2.53 0.98 25.55
N ASN A 2 -2.89 0.88 24.28
CA ASN A 2 -3.99 1.68 23.73
C ASN A 2 -5.24 1.42 24.56
N ASP A 3 -5.99 2.47 24.85
CA ASP A 3 -7.20 2.41 25.65
C ASP A 3 -8.34 1.65 24.98
N ASP A 4 -8.15 1.22 23.73
CA ASP A 4 -9.16 0.60 22.89
C ASP A 4 -8.71 -0.78 22.36
N TYR A 5 -9.67 -1.71 22.28
CA TYR A 5 -9.50 -3.03 21.68
C TYR A 5 -10.63 -3.30 20.69
N GLU A 6 -10.29 -3.66 19.45
CA GLU A 6 -11.25 -3.88 18.39
C GLU A 6 -11.25 -5.33 17.88
N MET A 7 -12.42 -5.84 17.58
CA MET A 7 -12.64 -7.07 16.81
C MET A 7 -13.41 -6.72 15.54
N ARG A 8 -12.92 -7.19 14.39
CA ARG A 8 -13.53 -6.91 13.08
C ARG A 8 -13.80 -8.19 12.32
N TYR A 9 -14.95 -8.26 11.66
CA TYR A 9 -15.32 -9.34 10.76
C TYR A 9 -15.74 -8.75 9.41
N TYR A 10 -15.21 -9.31 8.32
CA TYR A 10 -15.44 -8.82 6.97
C TYR A 10 -16.08 -9.89 6.10
N GLU A 11 -17.06 -9.49 5.29
CA GLU A 11 -17.55 -10.24 4.13
C GLU A 11 -17.37 -9.37 2.89
N LEU A 12 -16.70 -9.92 1.86
CA LEU A 12 -16.33 -9.20 0.66
C LEU A 12 -16.86 -9.93 -0.57
N THR A 13 -17.55 -9.18 -1.44
CA THR A 13 -17.92 -9.66 -2.78
C THR A 13 -17.26 -8.80 -3.83
N ARG A 14 -16.53 -9.41 -4.74
CA ARG A 14 -15.71 -8.72 -5.73
C ARG A 14 -16.03 -9.16 -7.14
N GLU A 15 -16.41 -8.19 -7.97
CA GLU A 15 -16.64 -8.42 -9.39
C GLU A 15 -15.61 -7.69 -10.24
N ARG A 16 -15.20 -8.29 -11.35
CA ARG A 16 -14.22 -7.68 -12.26
C ARG A 16 -14.67 -7.85 -13.69
N PHE A 17 -14.63 -6.74 -14.43
CA PHE A 17 -14.84 -6.73 -15.87
C PHE A 17 -13.63 -6.11 -16.55
N GLY A 18 -13.14 -6.73 -17.63
CA GLY A 18 -12.03 -6.23 -18.42
C GLY A 18 -12.26 -6.41 -19.91
N LEU A 19 -11.91 -5.38 -20.67
CA LEU A 19 -11.93 -5.39 -22.12
C LEU A 19 -10.64 -4.75 -22.65
N SER A 20 -9.97 -5.43 -23.59
CA SER A 20 -8.85 -4.85 -24.32
C SER A 20 -9.05 -5.02 -25.82
N TYR A 21 -8.57 -4.03 -26.58
CA TYR A 21 -8.61 -4.07 -28.03
C TYR A 21 -7.34 -3.46 -28.60
N ASP A 22 -6.61 -4.25 -29.38
CA ASP A 22 -5.36 -3.85 -30.01
C ASP A 22 -5.49 -3.99 -31.54
N VAL A 23 -5.03 -2.97 -32.25
CA VAL A 23 -5.00 -2.94 -33.72
C VAL A 23 -3.63 -2.55 -34.18
N ASP A 24 -3.08 -3.36 -35.08
CA ASP A 24 -1.85 -3.08 -35.77
C ASP A 24 -2.09 -2.91 -37.27
N MET A 25 -1.51 -1.85 -37.84
CA MET A 25 -1.52 -1.60 -39.26
C MET A 25 -0.09 -1.49 -39.78
N LEU A 26 0.31 -2.43 -40.61
CA LEU A 26 1.62 -2.40 -41.27
C LEU A 26 1.61 -1.35 -42.38
N VAL A 27 2.65 -0.53 -42.40
CA VAL A 27 2.95 0.47 -43.44
C VAL A 27 4.35 0.23 -43.98
N ASP A 28 4.73 0.82 -45.11
CA ASP A 28 6.02 0.58 -45.76
C ASP A 28 7.24 0.81 -44.85
N SER A 29 7.12 1.79 -43.92
CA SER A 29 8.21 2.18 -43.01
C SER A 29 8.12 1.58 -41.60
N GLY A 30 7.06 0.79 -41.29
CA GLY A 30 6.88 0.26 -39.95
C GLY A 30 5.46 -0.17 -39.62
N ARG A 31 5.03 0.05 -38.38
CA ARG A 31 3.76 -0.34 -37.82
C ARG A 31 3.11 0.85 -37.12
N LEU A 32 1.87 1.15 -37.44
CA LEU A 32 0.99 1.98 -36.62
C LEU A 32 0.23 1.05 -35.68
N TYR A 33 0.06 1.45 -34.43
CA TYR A 33 -0.71 0.69 -33.47
C TYR A 33 -1.67 1.56 -32.68
N LEU A 34 -2.80 0.97 -32.32
CA LEU A 34 -3.77 1.50 -31.37
C LEU A 34 -4.02 0.40 -30.32
N SER A 35 -3.77 0.73 -29.06
CA SER A 35 -4.07 -0.13 -27.94
C SER A 35 -5.05 0.55 -27.01
N THR A 36 -6.10 -0.17 -26.61
CA THR A 36 -7.09 0.35 -25.68
C THR A 36 -7.44 -0.71 -24.65
N PHE A 37 -7.69 -0.27 -23.43
CA PHE A 37 -8.27 -1.15 -22.42
C PHE A 37 -9.24 -0.40 -21.51
N TYR A 38 -10.16 -1.16 -20.94
CA TYR A 38 -11.07 -0.74 -19.88
C TYR A 38 -11.14 -1.86 -18.85
N ASN A 39 -10.97 -1.52 -17.58
CA ASN A 39 -11.17 -2.42 -16.45
C ASN A 39 -12.08 -1.75 -15.44
N GLN A 40 -13.01 -2.54 -14.91
CA GLN A 40 -13.85 -2.18 -13.78
C GLN A 40 -13.69 -3.23 -12.69
N TYR A 41 -13.67 -2.77 -11.47
CA TYR A 41 -13.60 -3.58 -10.26
C TYR A 41 -14.62 -3.03 -9.28
N ASP A 42 -15.58 -3.87 -8.94
CA ASP A 42 -16.61 -3.55 -7.97
C ASP A 42 -16.35 -4.36 -6.71
N ASP A 43 -16.35 -3.70 -5.55
CA ASP A 43 -16.13 -4.29 -4.21
C ASP A 43 -17.34 -3.95 -3.33
N GLU A 44 -18.07 -4.96 -2.91
CA GLU A 44 -19.10 -4.89 -1.88
C GLU A 44 -18.49 -5.39 -0.57
N GLU A 45 -18.38 -4.53 0.42
CA GLU A 45 -17.84 -4.83 1.74
C GLU A 45 -18.92 -4.70 2.81
N LEU A 46 -19.08 -5.77 3.58
CA LEU A 46 -19.76 -5.72 4.88
C LEU A 46 -18.70 -5.86 5.95
N ARG A 47 -18.65 -4.90 6.88
CA ARG A 47 -17.78 -4.97 8.06
C ARG A 47 -18.60 -4.84 9.33
N TRP A 48 -18.37 -5.73 10.25
CA TRP A 48 -18.87 -5.61 11.61
C TRP A 48 -17.69 -5.42 12.56
N LYS A 49 -17.85 -4.51 13.51
CA LYS A 49 -16.82 -4.17 14.48
C LYS A 49 -17.41 -4.12 15.89
N ASP A 50 -16.75 -4.78 16.84
CA ASP A 50 -16.89 -4.54 18.27
C ASP A 50 -15.65 -3.82 18.76
N GLU A 51 -15.84 -2.66 19.37
CA GLU A 51 -14.79 -1.85 19.97
C GLU A 51 -15.04 -1.72 21.47
N TYR A 52 -14.02 -2.03 22.25
CA TYR A 52 -14.01 -1.82 23.70
C TYR A 52 -13.03 -0.72 24.02
N GLY A 53 -13.55 0.44 24.41
CA GLY A 53 -12.74 1.62 24.71
C GLY A 53 -12.93 2.12 26.13
N LYS A 54 -12.12 3.12 26.51
CA LYS A 54 -12.12 3.71 27.86
C LYS A 54 -11.98 2.67 28.95
N LEU A 55 -11.07 1.73 28.77
CA LEU A 55 -10.81 0.63 29.69
C LEU A 55 -10.07 1.17 30.93
N GLY A 56 -10.82 1.62 31.95
CA GLY A 56 -10.25 2.15 33.20
C GLY A 56 -9.53 1.04 33.98
N LEU A 57 -8.24 1.23 34.27
CA LEU A 57 -7.44 0.28 35.05
C LEU A 57 -7.80 0.39 36.55
N ILE A 58 -8.10 -0.74 37.18
CA ILE A 58 -8.19 -0.82 38.65
C ILE A 58 -6.78 -0.99 39.22
N ASP A 59 -6.29 0.00 39.95
CA ASP A 59 -4.96 0.01 40.55
C ASP A 59 -4.62 -1.28 41.27
N GLY A 60 -3.47 -1.86 40.97
CA GLY A 60 -2.95 -3.07 41.62
C GLY A 60 -3.58 -4.39 41.14
N THR A 61 -4.37 -4.34 40.04
CA THR A 61 -4.91 -5.56 39.40
C THR A 61 -4.12 -5.98 38.18
N ASP A 62 -3.26 -5.11 37.67
CA ASP A 62 -2.39 -5.34 36.53
C ASP A 62 -1.37 -6.46 36.83
N THR A 63 -1.26 -7.38 35.91
CA THR A 63 -0.34 -8.51 35.95
C THR A 63 0.36 -8.61 34.59
N ALA A 64 1.37 -9.47 34.45
CA ALA A 64 2.01 -9.72 33.15
C ALA A 64 1.06 -10.30 32.10
N THR A 65 -0.12 -10.77 32.47
CA THR A 65 -1.05 -11.49 31.57
C THR A 65 -2.48 -10.98 31.58
N GLY A 66 -2.77 -9.88 32.27
CA GLY A 66 -4.13 -9.34 32.31
C GLY A 66 -4.33 -8.25 33.36
N MET A 67 -5.50 -7.62 33.33
CA MET A 67 -5.91 -6.61 34.29
C MET A 67 -7.42 -6.67 34.57
N GLN A 68 -7.89 -5.93 35.60
CA GLN A 68 -9.29 -5.65 35.82
C GLN A 68 -9.59 -4.18 35.44
N THR A 69 -10.76 -3.97 34.84
CA THR A 69 -11.25 -2.63 34.47
C THR A 69 -12.51 -2.28 35.27
N ASP A 70 -12.68 -1.01 35.63
CA ASP A 70 -13.86 -0.47 36.30
C ASP A 70 -14.74 0.36 35.37
N ARG A 71 -14.33 0.54 34.14
CA ARG A 71 -15.06 1.24 33.09
C ARG A 71 -14.86 0.56 31.76
N MET A 72 -15.93 0.51 30.96
CA MET A 72 -15.89 -0.05 29.63
C MET A 72 -16.92 0.68 28.73
N ARG A 73 -16.45 1.26 27.64
CA ARG A 73 -17.29 1.66 26.52
C ARG A 73 -17.34 0.51 25.53
N HIS A 74 -18.50 0.20 25.02
CA HIS A 74 -18.68 -0.76 23.95
C HIS A 74 -19.36 -0.08 22.77
N ASP A 75 -18.73 -0.09 21.62
CA ASP A 75 -19.26 0.37 20.33
C ASP A 75 -19.42 -0.85 19.41
N ALA A 76 -20.63 -1.05 18.92
CA ALA A 76 -20.92 -2.04 17.89
C ALA A 76 -21.21 -1.28 16.58
N GLU A 77 -20.39 -1.51 15.57
CA GLU A 77 -20.45 -0.80 14.30
C GLU A 77 -20.72 -1.77 13.16
N THR A 78 -21.61 -1.39 12.26
CA THR A 78 -21.86 -2.09 11.01
C THR A 78 -21.62 -1.14 9.85
N ARG A 79 -20.69 -1.51 8.95
CA ARG A 79 -20.40 -0.80 7.70
C ARG A 79 -20.97 -1.56 6.53
N VAL A 80 -21.59 -0.83 5.62
CA VAL A 80 -21.93 -1.30 4.29
C VAL A 80 -21.30 -0.35 3.29
N ARG A 81 -20.46 -0.88 2.38
CA ARG A 81 -19.68 -0.10 1.45
C ARG A 81 -19.76 -0.69 0.05
N TYR A 82 -19.99 0.16 -0.94
CA TYR A 82 -19.88 -0.17 -2.34
C TYR A 82 -18.83 0.72 -2.99
N GLU A 83 -17.78 0.11 -3.49
CA GLU A 83 -16.70 0.80 -4.17
C GLU A 83 -16.60 0.32 -5.60
N THR A 84 -16.57 1.27 -6.54
CA THR A 84 -16.29 1.00 -7.95
C THR A 84 -14.98 1.65 -8.35
N ARG A 85 -14.04 0.85 -8.86
CA ARG A 85 -12.80 1.34 -9.46
C ARG A 85 -12.80 1.12 -10.95
N THR A 86 -12.59 2.16 -11.72
CA THR A 86 -12.45 2.08 -13.16
C THR A 86 -11.05 2.50 -13.59
N LEU A 87 -10.52 1.82 -14.60
CA LEU A 87 -9.26 2.17 -15.22
C LEU A 87 -9.37 2.01 -16.73
N SER A 88 -9.13 3.06 -17.48
CA SER A 88 -9.14 3.05 -18.93
C SER A 88 -7.90 3.72 -19.51
N ALA A 89 -7.44 3.22 -20.65
CA ALA A 89 -6.39 3.89 -21.40
C ALA A 89 -6.55 3.68 -22.90
N VAL A 90 -6.07 4.66 -23.66
CA VAL A 90 -5.89 4.61 -25.10
C VAL A 90 -4.47 5.05 -25.45
N THR A 91 -3.78 4.24 -26.25
CA THR A 91 -2.44 4.52 -26.73
C THR A 91 -2.41 4.41 -28.24
N PHE A 92 -1.93 5.44 -28.89
CA PHE A 92 -1.67 5.45 -30.33
C PHE A 92 -0.19 5.69 -30.58
N GLY A 93 0.44 4.88 -31.42
CA GLY A 93 1.85 5.03 -31.71
C GLY A 93 2.25 4.50 -33.08
N PHE A 94 3.50 4.75 -33.39
CA PHE A 94 4.18 4.26 -34.58
C PHE A 94 5.54 3.68 -34.18
N GLU A 95 5.88 2.56 -34.70
CA GLU A 95 7.22 1.97 -34.61
C GLU A 95 7.74 1.71 -36.03
N GLY A 96 8.87 2.25 -36.38
CA GLY A 96 9.37 2.00 -37.71
C GLY A 96 10.71 2.65 -38.02
N ASN A 97 11.18 2.49 -39.27
CA ASN A 97 12.42 3.06 -39.75
C ASN A 97 12.16 4.19 -40.73
N VAL A 98 12.64 5.39 -40.40
CA VAL A 98 12.51 6.58 -41.24
C VAL A 98 13.89 7.19 -41.44
N GLY A 99 14.37 7.16 -42.69
CA GLY A 99 15.68 7.73 -43.05
C GLY A 99 16.87 7.07 -42.33
N GLY A 100 16.78 5.79 -42.01
CA GLY A 100 17.82 5.03 -41.31
C GLY A 100 17.85 5.24 -39.79
N TRP A 101 16.80 5.85 -39.22
CA TRP A 101 16.53 5.94 -37.80
C TRP A 101 15.32 5.08 -37.45
N GLY A 102 15.44 4.22 -36.43
CA GLY A 102 14.29 3.65 -35.75
C GLY A 102 13.60 4.75 -34.96
N ILE A 103 12.31 4.97 -35.21
CA ILE A 103 11.51 6.03 -34.58
C ILE A 103 10.27 5.41 -33.94
N ASP A 104 9.96 5.84 -32.71
CA ASP A 104 8.87 5.35 -31.89
C ASP A 104 8.17 6.54 -31.20
N PRO A 105 7.29 7.30 -31.89
CA PRO A 105 6.40 8.27 -31.27
C PRO A 105 5.16 7.57 -30.69
N MET A 106 4.73 8.03 -29.51
CA MET A 106 3.57 7.50 -28.80
C MET A 106 2.80 8.66 -28.16
N LEU A 107 1.47 8.61 -28.26
CA LEU A 107 0.54 9.45 -27.51
C LEU A 107 -0.38 8.54 -26.71
N SER A 108 -0.50 8.77 -25.41
CA SER A 108 -1.39 8.01 -24.54
C SER A 108 -2.23 8.92 -23.66
N TYR A 109 -3.46 8.48 -23.40
CA TYR A 109 -4.33 9.07 -22.40
C TYR A 109 -4.84 7.94 -21.50
N SER A 110 -4.75 8.12 -20.18
CA SER A 110 -5.32 7.20 -19.19
C SER A 110 -6.21 7.96 -18.22
N PHE A 111 -7.21 7.27 -17.72
CA PHE A 111 -8.14 7.76 -16.72
C PHE A 111 -8.43 6.64 -15.72
N ALA A 112 -8.32 6.96 -14.44
CA ALA A 112 -8.72 6.11 -13.32
C ALA A 112 -9.69 6.88 -12.42
N GLU A 113 -10.69 6.17 -11.92
CA GLU A 113 -11.66 6.69 -10.96
C GLU A 113 -11.89 5.63 -9.88
N GLU A 114 -11.91 6.07 -8.65
CA GLU A 114 -12.41 5.33 -7.50
C GLU A 114 -13.62 6.09 -6.98
N ASP A 115 -14.79 5.43 -7.02
CA ASP A 115 -16.05 5.95 -6.54
C ASP A 115 -16.50 5.10 -5.35
N ASP A 116 -16.46 5.69 -4.16
CA ASP A 116 -16.85 5.11 -2.88
C ASP A 116 -17.99 5.95 -2.27
N SER A 117 -18.98 6.29 -3.11
CA SER A 117 -20.03 7.27 -2.78
C SER A 117 -21.18 6.69 -1.96
N ASP A 118 -21.21 5.39 -1.68
CA ASP A 118 -22.28 4.76 -0.91
C ASP A 118 -21.73 3.99 0.29
N ASN A 119 -20.86 4.65 1.07
CA ASN A 119 -20.30 4.07 2.29
C ASN A 119 -21.12 4.54 3.49
N ALA A 120 -21.71 3.59 4.23
CA ALA A 120 -22.57 3.83 5.39
C ALA A 120 -22.03 3.08 6.61
N ASP A 121 -21.63 3.82 7.63
CA ASP A 121 -21.21 3.31 8.93
C ASP A 121 -22.25 3.67 10.01
N VAL A 122 -22.91 2.66 10.60
CA VAL A 122 -23.78 2.87 11.75
C VAL A 122 -23.09 2.42 13.02
N THR A 123 -23.07 3.27 14.04
CA THR A 123 -22.48 2.97 15.36
C THR A 123 -23.55 2.98 16.44
N PHE A 124 -23.56 1.91 17.25
CA PHE A 124 -24.34 1.82 18.47
C PHE A 124 -23.42 1.74 19.67
N ARG A 125 -23.71 2.51 20.70
CA ARG A 125 -22.83 2.69 21.86
C ARG A 125 -23.50 2.39 23.19
N MET A 126 -22.75 1.75 24.05
CA MET A 126 -23.03 1.65 25.49
C MET A 126 -21.79 2.06 26.30
N ASP A 127 -21.91 3.11 27.12
CA ASP A 127 -20.86 3.53 28.06
C ASP A 127 -21.28 3.10 29.48
N GLN A 128 -20.62 2.06 29.99
CA GLN A 128 -20.83 1.58 31.36
C GLN A 128 -19.73 2.13 32.26
N LYS A 129 -20.15 2.96 33.23
CA LYS A 129 -19.32 3.34 34.37
C LYS A 129 -19.53 2.33 35.47
N ASP A 130 -18.48 2.01 36.21
CA ASP A 130 -18.49 1.02 37.31
C ASP A 130 -18.74 -0.42 36.84
N THR A 131 -18.46 -0.75 35.57
CA THR A 131 -18.53 -2.12 35.06
C THR A 131 -17.18 -2.80 35.26
N VAL A 132 -17.13 -3.72 36.19
CA VAL A 132 -15.94 -4.55 36.38
C VAL A 132 -15.84 -5.58 35.26
N GLY A 133 -14.70 -5.62 34.61
CA GLY A 133 -14.36 -6.63 33.59
C GLY A 133 -12.96 -7.18 33.82
N ASN A 134 -12.70 -8.33 33.25
CA ASN A 134 -11.35 -8.88 33.19
C ASN A 134 -10.87 -8.82 31.74
N ILE A 135 -9.63 -8.40 31.56
CA ILE A 135 -8.92 -8.43 30.30
C ILE A 135 -7.76 -9.40 30.47
N ASP A 136 -7.72 -10.43 29.64
CA ASP A 136 -6.69 -11.48 29.64
C ASP A 136 -5.94 -11.43 28.30
N TRP A 137 -4.63 -11.15 28.36
CA TRP A 137 -3.69 -11.20 27.25
C TRP A 137 -2.57 -12.21 27.46
N SER A 138 -2.86 -13.28 28.20
CA SER A 138 -1.91 -14.40 28.36
C SER A 138 -1.53 -15.06 27.04
N ASN A 139 -2.39 -14.96 26.04
CA ASN A 139 -2.09 -15.14 24.63
C ASN A 139 -2.23 -13.80 23.93
N PRO A 140 -1.13 -13.11 23.56
CA PRO A 140 -1.18 -11.78 22.95
C PRO A 140 -1.94 -11.75 21.62
N GLN A 141 -2.00 -12.86 20.89
CA GLN A 141 -2.79 -12.98 19.65
C GLN A 141 -4.30 -13.15 19.91
N GLN A 142 -4.73 -13.37 21.13
CA GLN A 142 -6.12 -13.66 21.49
C GLN A 142 -6.48 -12.98 22.81
N VAL A 143 -6.53 -11.65 22.82
CA VAL A 143 -6.97 -10.89 23.98
C VAL A 143 -8.43 -11.23 24.27
N ILE A 144 -8.74 -11.60 25.52
CA ILE A 144 -10.09 -11.95 25.97
C ILE A 144 -10.60 -10.89 26.92
N ILE A 145 -11.68 -10.20 26.53
CA ILE A 145 -12.40 -9.25 27.38
C ILE A 145 -13.65 -9.94 27.92
N THR A 146 -13.76 -9.99 29.24
CA THR A 146 -14.88 -10.64 29.95
C THR A 146 -15.56 -9.63 30.86
N PRO A 147 -16.61 -8.93 30.39
CA PRO A 147 -17.41 -8.06 31.24
C PRO A 147 -18.20 -8.87 32.27
N THR A 148 -18.34 -8.36 33.49
CA THR A 148 -19.17 -8.99 34.54
C THR A 148 -20.64 -8.72 34.34
N ASP A 149 -20.99 -7.58 33.69
CA ASP A 149 -22.37 -7.24 33.31
C ASP A 149 -22.56 -7.48 31.81
N LEU A 150 -23.24 -8.58 31.48
CA LEU A 150 -23.51 -8.96 30.09
C LEU A 150 -24.56 -8.08 29.40
N SER A 151 -25.18 -7.11 30.09
CA SER A 151 -26.07 -6.15 29.45
C SER A 151 -25.35 -5.27 28.42
N ILE A 152 -24.01 -5.22 28.45
CA ILE A 152 -23.18 -4.57 27.44
C ILE A 152 -23.38 -5.16 26.03
N TYR A 153 -23.88 -6.39 25.92
CA TYR A 153 -24.23 -7.07 24.66
C TYR A 153 -25.73 -7.06 24.36
N ASP A 154 -26.55 -6.38 25.19
CA ASP A 154 -28.00 -6.31 24.97
C ASP A 154 -28.32 -5.23 23.92
N PRO A 155 -28.86 -5.58 22.74
CA PRO A 155 -29.20 -4.63 21.70
C PRO A 155 -30.15 -3.52 22.16
N ALA A 156 -30.97 -3.78 23.19
CA ALA A 156 -31.87 -2.76 23.76
C ALA A 156 -31.14 -1.71 24.62
N GLN A 157 -29.90 -1.98 25.02
CA GLN A 157 -29.04 -1.08 25.78
C GLN A 157 -28.03 -0.32 24.89
N LEU A 158 -27.71 -0.87 23.71
CA LEU A 158 -26.85 -0.24 22.72
C LEU A 158 -27.61 0.86 22.01
N LYS A 159 -27.35 2.13 22.40
CA LYS A 159 -28.00 3.31 21.84
C LYS A 159 -27.36 3.69 20.51
N PHE A 160 -28.18 4.11 19.59
CA PHE A 160 -27.71 4.72 18.35
C PHE A 160 -26.82 5.93 18.68
N LYS A 161 -25.60 5.91 18.16
CA LYS A 161 -24.67 7.02 18.29
C LYS A 161 -24.72 7.90 17.07
N GLU A 162 -24.50 7.32 15.89
CA GLU A 162 -24.47 8.01 14.59
C GLU A 162 -24.63 7.04 13.43
N LEU A 163 -25.09 7.56 12.31
CA LEU A 163 -24.92 7.01 10.99
C LEU A 163 -24.06 8.00 10.21
N GLU A 164 -22.88 7.59 9.79
CA GLU A 164 -22.02 8.35 8.91
C GLU A 164 -22.19 7.84 7.48
N ILE A 165 -22.45 8.73 6.55
CA ILE A 165 -22.43 8.47 5.12
C ILE A 165 -21.24 9.21 4.53
N THR A 166 -20.35 8.47 3.91
CA THR A 166 -19.20 9.02 3.20
C THR A 166 -19.40 8.86 1.70
N GLU A 167 -19.30 9.98 0.98
CA GLU A 167 -19.26 10.03 -0.48
C GLU A 167 -17.84 10.46 -0.88
N ASN A 168 -17.03 9.53 -1.38
CA ASN A 168 -15.66 9.80 -1.81
C ASN A 168 -15.51 9.49 -3.30
N VAL A 169 -15.03 10.47 -4.06
CA VAL A 169 -14.69 10.30 -5.47
C VAL A 169 -13.27 10.76 -5.74
N SER A 170 -12.45 9.86 -6.21
CA SER A 170 -11.04 10.11 -6.49
C SER A 170 -10.73 9.85 -7.96
N LYS A 171 -10.33 10.88 -8.71
CA LYS A 171 -10.04 10.82 -10.14
C LYS A 171 -8.56 11.05 -10.41
N ASP A 172 -8.04 10.36 -11.41
CA ASP A 172 -6.65 10.48 -11.85
C ASP A 172 -6.59 10.38 -13.37
N SER A 173 -6.11 11.41 -14.04
CA SER A 173 -5.96 11.42 -15.49
C SER A 173 -4.52 11.77 -15.90
N GLU A 174 -4.01 11.11 -16.93
CA GLU A 174 -2.69 11.40 -17.49
C GLU A 174 -2.73 11.45 -19.01
N LEU A 175 -2.26 12.56 -19.58
CA LEU A 175 -1.93 12.69 -20.99
C LEU A 175 -0.42 12.65 -21.15
N ALA A 176 0.10 11.69 -21.92
CA ALA A 176 1.52 11.55 -22.15
C ALA A 176 1.85 11.49 -23.66
N PHE A 177 2.90 12.19 -24.03
CA PHE A 177 3.53 12.11 -25.35
C PHE A 177 4.99 11.69 -25.18
N SER A 178 5.45 10.76 -26.00
CA SER A 178 6.88 10.43 -26.09
C SER A 178 7.31 10.23 -27.54
N ILE A 179 8.58 10.46 -27.79
CA ILE A 179 9.23 10.11 -29.05
C ILE A 179 10.64 9.60 -28.74
N ASN A 180 10.95 8.41 -29.23
CA ASN A 180 12.28 7.85 -29.19
C ASN A 180 12.85 7.75 -30.60
N ALA A 181 14.15 7.92 -30.72
CA ALA A 181 14.88 7.74 -31.97
C ALA A 181 16.16 6.93 -31.69
N GLU A 182 16.40 5.91 -32.46
CA GLU A 182 17.62 5.09 -32.35
C GLU A 182 18.29 4.89 -33.70
N LYS A 183 19.62 4.75 -33.67
CA LYS A 183 20.41 4.52 -34.87
C LYS A 183 21.64 3.67 -34.55
N GLU A 184 21.86 2.68 -35.37
CA GLU A 184 23.11 1.92 -35.38
C GLU A 184 24.24 2.79 -35.97
N THR A 185 25.38 2.81 -35.29
CA THR A 185 26.59 3.56 -35.62
C THR A 185 27.80 2.69 -35.44
N ASP A 186 28.98 3.14 -35.90
CA ASP A 186 30.27 2.46 -35.68
C ASP A 186 30.62 2.35 -34.18
N PHE A 187 29.99 3.13 -33.32
CA PHE A 187 30.17 3.14 -31.86
C PHE A 187 29.04 2.42 -31.09
N GLY A 188 28.20 1.64 -31.79
CA GLY A 188 27.07 0.92 -31.22
C GLY A 188 25.72 1.58 -31.54
N ILE A 189 24.67 1.24 -30.77
CA ILE A 189 23.32 1.74 -30.95
C ILE A 189 23.15 3.01 -30.11
N PHE A 190 23.02 4.13 -30.78
CA PHE A 190 22.72 5.42 -30.16
C PHE A 190 21.20 5.61 -30.07
N LYS A 191 20.69 5.95 -28.88
CA LYS A 191 19.28 6.21 -28.63
C LYS A 191 19.11 7.53 -27.91
N MET A 192 18.07 8.30 -28.30
CA MET A 192 17.65 9.53 -27.63
C MET A 192 16.13 9.59 -27.58
N GLY A 193 15.59 10.37 -26.67
CA GLY A 193 14.15 10.54 -26.59
C GLY A 193 13.73 11.75 -25.79
N PHE A 194 12.47 12.08 -25.98
CA PHE A 194 11.74 13.10 -25.25
C PHE A 194 10.43 12.50 -24.72
N LYS A 195 10.04 12.86 -23.50
CA LYS A 195 8.73 12.54 -22.92
C LYS A 195 8.17 13.78 -22.24
N SER A 196 6.88 14.03 -22.46
CA SER A 196 6.10 15.02 -21.71
C SER A 196 4.84 14.35 -21.21
N LYS A 197 4.51 14.54 -19.94
CA LYS A 197 3.26 14.07 -19.33
C LYS A 197 2.63 15.18 -18.51
N ASN A 198 1.31 15.21 -18.53
CA ASN A 198 0.48 16.02 -17.65
C ASN A 198 -0.49 15.09 -16.93
N ARG A 199 -0.46 15.10 -15.62
CA ARG A 199 -1.30 14.28 -14.74
C ARG A 199 -2.08 15.19 -13.82
N GLU A 200 -3.36 14.90 -13.64
CA GLU A 200 -4.25 15.56 -12.69
C GLU A 200 -4.85 14.52 -11.75
N LYS A 201 -4.76 14.80 -10.46
CA LYS A 201 -5.42 14.04 -9.39
C LYS A 201 -6.42 14.96 -8.71
N ASP A 202 -7.67 14.51 -8.64
CA ASP A 202 -8.79 15.20 -8.00
C ASP A 202 -9.38 14.26 -6.93
N VAL A 203 -9.52 14.75 -5.71
CA VAL A 203 -10.12 14.04 -4.58
C VAL A 203 -11.19 14.93 -3.99
N ASP A 204 -12.40 14.40 -3.91
CA ASP A 204 -13.61 15.06 -3.42
C ASP A 204 -14.29 14.13 -2.41
N ASP A 205 -14.27 14.53 -1.12
CA ASP A 205 -14.81 13.81 0.01
C ASP A 205 -15.99 14.59 0.59
N TYR A 206 -17.10 13.91 0.85
CA TYR A 206 -18.26 14.51 1.50
C TYR A 206 -18.79 13.58 2.58
N ILE A 207 -18.85 14.08 3.82
CA ILE A 207 -19.26 13.31 4.99
C ILE A 207 -20.54 13.90 5.58
N ILE A 208 -21.55 13.06 5.77
CA ILE A 208 -22.84 13.43 6.36
C ILE A 208 -23.06 12.58 7.61
N VAL A 209 -23.31 13.21 8.75
CA VAL A 209 -23.61 12.52 10.00
C VAL A 209 -25.09 12.68 10.35
N TYR A 210 -25.72 11.57 10.74
CA TYR A 210 -27.11 11.49 11.16
C TYR A 210 -27.18 10.98 12.60
N GLU A 211 -28.09 11.50 13.40
CA GLU A 211 -28.40 10.99 14.74
C GLU A 211 -29.86 10.53 14.84
N ALA A 212 -30.13 9.64 15.78
CA ALA A 212 -31.47 9.15 16.06
C ALA A 212 -31.63 8.75 17.53
N GLU A 213 -32.84 8.91 18.06
CA GLU A 213 -33.22 8.44 19.39
C GLU A 213 -33.79 7.02 19.32
N THR A 214 -32.90 6.03 19.08
CA THR A 214 -33.25 4.61 18.91
C THR A 214 -32.17 3.69 19.50
N THR A 215 -32.36 2.37 19.44
CA THR A 215 -31.40 1.37 19.90
C THR A 215 -31.17 0.31 18.83
N MET A 216 -30.11 -0.47 18.98
CA MET A 216 -29.82 -1.56 18.05
C MET A 216 -30.96 -2.59 17.93
N ALA A 217 -31.79 -2.75 18.96
CA ALA A 217 -32.92 -3.68 18.95
C ALA A 217 -33.91 -3.41 17.81
N ASP A 218 -34.00 -2.16 17.32
CA ASP A 218 -34.88 -1.78 16.22
C ASP A 218 -34.30 -2.13 14.82
N PHE A 219 -33.06 -2.64 14.78
CA PHE A 219 -32.33 -2.97 13.55
C PHE A 219 -32.16 -4.47 13.32
N ASP A 220 -33.10 -5.30 13.80
CA ASP A 220 -33.09 -6.76 13.63
C ASP A 220 -31.70 -7.38 13.86
N PRO A 221 -31.13 -7.25 15.09
CA PRO A 221 -29.75 -7.58 15.37
C PRO A 221 -29.43 -9.06 15.12
N GLN A 222 -28.32 -9.29 14.44
CA GLN A 222 -27.85 -10.61 14.02
C GLN A 222 -26.63 -11.05 14.85
N THR A 223 -26.53 -12.36 15.13
CA THR A 223 -25.35 -12.94 15.77
C THR A 223 -24.44 -13.53 14.70
N LEU A 224 -23.18 -13.10 14.68
CA LEU A 224 -22.18 -13.57 13.75
C LEU A 224 -21.55 -14.89 14.20
N ASP A 225 -21.08 -15.70 13.24
CA ASP A 225 -20.31 -16.94 13.50
C ASP A 225 -18.83 -16.58 13.81
N TRP A 226 -18.62 -15.97 14.98
CA TRP A 226 -17.28 -15.58 15.42
C TRP A 226 -16.46 -16.81 15.83
N ARG A 227 -15.21 -16.90 15.33
CA ARG A 227 -14.42 -18.14 15.38
C ARG A 227 -13.20 -18.09 16.28
N ILE A 228 -12.94 -16.98 16.94
CA ILE A 228 -11.82 -16.89 17.89
C ILE A 228 -12.28 -17.42 19.25
N PRO A 229 -11.71 -18.53 19.74
CA PRO A 229 -12.15 -19.14 20.99
C PRO A 229 -11.97 -18.21 22.18
N GLY A 230 -12.98 -18.17 23.06
CA GLY A 230 -12.95 -17.38 24.29
C GLY A 230 -13.35 -15.92 24.12
N GLN A 231 -13.40 -15.41 22.91
CA GLN A 231 -13.93 -14.07 22.61
C GLN A 231 -15.44 -14.13 22.36
N THR A 232 -16.14 -13.07 22.72
CA THR A 232 -17.56 -12.87 22.41
C THR A 232 -17.69 -11.68 21.47
N PHE A 233 -18.31 -11.90 20.31
CA PHE A 233 -18.70 -10.85 19.39
C PHE A 233 -20.17 -10.51 19.66
N SER A 234 -20.50 -9.22 19.82
CA SER A 234 -21.85 -8.80 20.14
C SER A 234 -22.81 -8.99 18.95
N PRO A 235 -24.14 -9.04 19.21
CA PRO A 235 -25.10 -8.89 18.12
C PRO A 235 -24.87 -7.59 17.37
N GLN A 236 -25.03 -7.61 16.04
CA GLN A 236 -24.77 -6.50 15.15
C GLN A 236 -26.03 -6.13 14.36
N ALA A 237 -26.19 -4.86 13.98
CA ALA A 237 -27.30 -4.41 13.18
C ALA A 237 -27.38 -5.15 11.84
N ASN A 238 -28.61 -5.38 11.35
CA ASN A 238 -28.81 -5.97 10.04
C ASN A 238 -28.42 -4.97 8.93
N PRO A 239 -27.44 -5.31 8.07
CA PRO A 239 -26.96 -4.41 7.02
C PRO A 239 -28.06 -3.92 6.07
N ASP A 240 -29.05 -4.75 5.76
CA ASP A 240 -30.18 -4.42 4.87
C ASP A 240 -31.05 -3.26 5.38
N LEU A 241 -30.99 -2.98 6.69
CA LEU A 241 -31.79 -1.90 7.30
C LEU A 241 -31.03 -0.57 7.36
N ILE A 242 -29.71 -0.58 7.21
CA ILE A 242 -28.88 0.62 7.36
C ILE A 242 -29.14 1.62 6.23
N TYR A 243 -29.16 1.17 4.99
CA TYR A 243 -29.46 2.05 3.83
C TYR A 243 -30.85 2.70 3.90
N GLY A 244 -31.85 1.95 4.36
CA GLY A 244 -33.21 2.47 4.52
C GLY A 244 -33.34 3.53 5.60
N LEU A 245 -32.35 3.66 6.48
CA LEU A 245 -32.34 4.64 7.55
C LEU A 245 -32.05 6.05 7.03
N ARG A 246 -31.15 6.20 6.07
CA ARG A 246 -30.80 7.47 5.42
C ARG A 246 -32.03 8.27 5.00
N ASP A 247 -33.03 7.60 4.39
CA ASP A 247 -34.25 8.26 3.91
C ASP A 247 -35.25 8.62 5.02
N GLN A 248 -35.02 8.15 6.25
CA GLN A 248 -35.91 8.33 7.40
C GLN A 248 -35.39 9.32 8.44
N LEU A 249 -34.12 9.65 8.38
CA LEU A 249 -33.47 10.56 9.32
C LEU A 249 -33.31 11.94 8.70
N ASP A 250 -33.57 12.97 9.53
CA ASP A 250 -33.15 14.31 9.17
C ASP A 250 -31.63 14.40 9.37
N SER A 251 -30.90 14.87 8.37
CA SER A 251 -29.47 15.15 8.50
C SER A 251 -29.23 16.18 9.59
N LEU A 252 -28.42 15.87 10.59
CA LEU A 252 -28.12 16.75 11.69
C LEU A 252 -27.01 17.72 11.35
N ASP A 253 -25.98 17.23 10.71
CA ASP A 253 -24.82 18.02 10.35
C ASP A 253 -24.15 17.46 9.11
N VAL A 254 -23.63 18.37 8.30
CA VAL A 254 -22.63 18.02 7.29
C VAL A 254 -21.30 18.35 7.93
N ASP A 255 -20.45 17.35 8.11
CA ASP A 255 -19.11 17.59 8.62
C ASP A 255 -18.25 18.23 7.52
N PHE A 256 -18.43 19.54 7.37
CA PHE A 256 -17.69 20.32 6.40
C PHE A 256 -16.20 20.37 6.71
N SER A 257 -15.80 20.30 7.97
CA SER A 257 -14.40 20.39 8.32
C SER A 257 -13.64 19.13 7.87
N ASP A 258 -14.18 17.96 8.19
CA ASP A 258 -13.60 16.69 7.78
C ASP A 258 -13.68 16.46 6.26
N SER A 259 -14.78 16.90 5.62
CA SER A 259 -14.90 16.85 4.15
C SER A 259 -13.83 17.72 3.48
N LEU A 260 -13.79 19.02 3.80
CA LEU A 260 -12.89 19.97 3.16
C LEU A 260 -11.40 19.70 3.43
N SER A 261 -11.06 19.12 4.60
CA SER A 261 -9.68 18.79 4.95
C SER A 261 -9.07 17.69 4.07
N ARG A 262 -9.91 16.90 3.39
CA ARG A 262 -9.50 15.81 2.52
C ARG A 262 -9.45 16.18 1.04
N ASP A 263 -10.18 17.23 0.63
CA ASP A 263 -10.31 17.68 -0.76
C ASP A 263 -9.04 18.32 -1.29
N PHE A 264 -8.63 17.90 -2.46
CA PHE A 264 -7.54 18.56 -3.18
C PHE A 264 -7.55 18.25 -4.67
N VAL A 265 -7.00 19.18 -5.45
CA VAL A 265 -6.64 18.96 -6.86
C VAL A 265 -5.16 19.21 -7.03
N THR A 266 -4.46 18.29 -7.69
CA THR A 266 -3.03 18.44 -8.00
C THR A 266 -2.78 18.16 -9.48
N GLU A 267 -2.17 19.12 -10.17
CA GLU A 267 -1.63 18.97 -11.53
C GLU A 267 -0.11 18.77 -11.46
N GLU A 268 0.41 17.71 -12.09
CA GLU A 268 1.84 17.44 -12.24
C GLU A 268 2.23 17.42 -13.72
N LYS A 269 3.18 18.25 -14.12
CA LYS A 269 3.78 18.26 -15.46
C LYS A 269 5.22 17.77 -15.38
N VAL A 270 5.56 16.75 -16.17
CA VAL A 270 6.92 16.22 -16.27
C VAL A 270 7.40 16.27 -17.70
N ASN A 271 8.51 16.97 -17.92
CA ASN A 271 9.21 16.98 -19.19
C ASN A 271 10.57 16.31 -19.03
N ALA A 272 10.91 15.42 -19.93
CA ALA A 272 12.14 14.66 -19.84
C ALA A 272 12.82 14.47 -21.18
N VAL A 273 14.15 14.50 -21.16
CA VAL A 273 15.00 14.16 -22.31
C VAL A 273 16.04 13.13 -21.87
N PHE A 274 16.42 12.25 -22.78
CA PHE A 274 17.51 11.32 -22.51
C PHE A 274 18.36 11.05 -23.75
N ILE A 275 19.60 10.64 -23.50
CA ILE A 275 20.51 10.07 -24.48
C ILE A 275 21.15 8.81 -23.89
N GLN A 276 21.40 7.83 -24.75
CA GLN A 276 21.98 6.55 -24.37
C GLN A 276 22.78 5.98 -25.53
N ASN A 277 23.85 5.25 -25.23
CA ASN A 277 24.55 4.43 -26.20
C ASN A 277 24.74 2.99 -25.70
N THR A 278 24.49 2.02 -26.54
CA THR A 278 24.73 0.61 -26.30
C THR A 278 25.90 0.17 -27.16
N TYR A 279 27.03 -0.15 -26.54
CA TYR A 279 28.21 -0.65 -27.22
C TYR A 279 28.43 -2.12 -26.89
N SER A 280 28.51 -2.96 -27.93
CA SER A 280 28.72 -4.39 -27.81
C SER A 280 30.09 -4.76 -28.41
N TRP A 281 30.78 -5.66 -27.71
CA TRP A 281 32.05 -6.29 -28.18
C TRP A 281 32.01 -7.77 -27.86
N ASP A 282 32.98 -8.52 -28.36
CA ASP A 282 33.03 -9.99 -28.26
C ASP A 282 32.82 -10.52 -26.83
N LYS A 283 33.24 -9.77 -25.81
CA LYS A 283 33.18 -10.18 -24.40
C LYS A 283 32.17 -9.43 -23.56
N GLY A 284 31.30 -8.62 -24.16
CA GLY A 284 30.34 -7.92 -23.32
C GLY A 284 29.52 -6.83 -24.02
N VAL A 285 28.75 -6.18 -23.19
CA VAL A 285 27.90 -5.04 -23.58
C VAL A 285 28.02 -3.97 -22.51
N VAL A 286 28.16 -2.72 -22.90
CA VAL A 286 27.97 -1.57 -22.02
C VAL A 286 26.82 -0.72 -22.52
N VAL A 287 25.94 -0.34 -21.60
CA VAL A 287 24.88 0.65 -21.83
C VAL A 287 25.16 1.84 -20.94
N ALA A 288 25.41 3.01 -21.55
CA ALA A 288 25.65 4.23 -20.81
C ALA A 288 24.71 5.33 -21.30
N GLY A 289 24.12 6.05 -20.39
CA GLY A 289 23.16 7.11 -20.72
C GLY A 289 22.95 8.11 -19.61
N MET A 290 22.17 9.11 -19.91
CA MET A 290 21.71 10.10 -18.96
C MET A 290 20.31 10.57 -19.33
N ARG A 291 19.54 10.87 -18.31
CA ARG A 291 18.19 11.44 -18.42
C ARG A 291 18.11 12.69 -17.55
N TYR A 292 17.45 13.71 -18.05
CA TYR A 292 17.10 14.90 -17.32
C TYR A 292 15.59 15.01 -17.27
N GLU A 293 15.03 15.25 -16.10
CA GLU A 293 13.61 15.52 -15.89
C GLU A 293 13.42 16.87 -15.24
N ASP A 294 12.40 17.58 -15.69
CA ASP A 294 11.89 18.79 -15.10
C ASP A 294 10.42 18.58 -14.75
N THR A 295 10.08 18.79 -13.47
CA THR A 295 8.74 18.55 -12.93
C THR A 295 8.23 19.81 -12.29
N SER A 296 6.99 20.21 -12.65
CA SER A 296 6.24 21.25 -11.95
C SER A 296 4.94 20.69 -11.42
N THR A 297 4.58 21.07 -10.20
CA THR A 297 3.36 20.64 -9.52
C THR A 297 2.62 21.86 -9.02
N ASP A 298 1.35 21.98 -9.41
CA ASP A 298 0.41 22.99 -8.93
C ASP A 298 -0.71 22.28 -8.15
N SER A 299 -0.95 22.69 -6.90
CA SER A 299 -1.94 22.07 -6.04
C SER A 299 -2.87 23.09 -5.42
N SER A 300 -4.13 22.69 -5.24
CA SER A 300 -5.14 23.43 -4.49
C SER A 300 -5.84 22.52 -3.50
N ALA A 301 -6.19 23.07 -2.34
CA ALA A 301 -7.01 22.43 -1.31
C ALA A 301 -7.90 23.49 -0.65
N PHE A 302 -8.67 23.11 0.34
CA PHE A 302 -9.47 24.04 1.12
C PHE A 302 -8.97 24.14 2.56
N ASP A 303 -9.11 25.32 3.16
CA ASP A 303 -9.05 25.46 4.61
C ASP A 303 -10.42 25.16 5.24
N GLN A 304 -10.50 25.14 6.56
CA GLN A 304 -11.75 24.84 7.30
C GLN A 304 -12.86 25.88 7.07
N ASP A 305 -12.52 27.09 6.64
CA ASP A 305 -13.48 28.15 6.28
C ASP A 305 -13.95 28.05 4.82
N GLY A 306 -13.46 27.05 4.05
CA GLY A 306 -13.77 26.85 2.65
C GLY A 306 -13.01 27.79 1.70
N ASN A 307 -11.95 28.45 2.15
CA ASN A 307 -11.11 29.25 1.28
C ASN A 307 -10.10 28.37 0.54
N VAL A 308 -9.83 28.69 -0.72
CA VAL A 308 -8.85 27.95 -1.52
C VAL A 308 -7.43 28.29 -1.08
N VAL A 309 -6.67 27.26 -0.74
CA VAL A 309 -5.24 27.32 -0.45
C VAL A 309 -4.48 26.79 -1.67
N LEU A 310 -3.51 27.55 -2.15
CA LEU A 310 -2.71 27.19 -3.36
C LEU A 310 -1.26 26.97 -2.98
N ALA A 311 -0.65 25.97 -3.59
CA ALA A 311 0.79 25.72 -3.51
C ALA A 311 1.35 25.28 -4.86
N SER A 312 2.61 25.60 -5.11
CA SER A 312 3.34 25.17 -6.31
C SER A 312 4.74 24.75 -5.93
N SER A 313 5.25 23.71 -6.56
CA SER A 313 6.63 23.25 -6.40
C SER A 313 7.24 22.84 -7.73
N ASP A 314 8.55 23.09 -7.86
CA ASP A 314 9.32 22.70 -9.03
C ASP A 314 10.57 21.92 -8.60
N HIS A 315 10.91 20.89 -9.32
CA HIS A 315 12.18 20.21 -9.15
C HIS A 315 12.72 19.66 -10.46
N SER A 316 14.03 19.52 -10.51
CA SER A 316 14.69 18.88 -11.65
C SER A 316 15.59 17.76 -11.19
N PHE A 317 15.67 16.71 -11.99
CA PHE A 317 16.43 15.51 -11.65
C PHE A 317 17.34 15.09 -12.80
N PHE A 318 18.61 14.80 -12.46
CA PHE A 318 19.59 14.28 -13.41
C PHE A 318 19.93 12.82 -13.05
N ALA A 319 19.64 11.91 -13.97
CA ALA A 319 19.78 10.47 -13.81
C ALA A 319 20.82 9.88 -14.80
N PRO A 320 22.11 9.90 -14.47
CA PRO A 320 23.13 9.15 -15.20
C PRO A 320 22.99 7.67 -14.91
N SER A 321 23.32 6.83 -15.88
CA SER A 321 23.38 5.38 -15.71
C SER A 321 24.49 4.75 -16.53
N VAL A 322 25.17 3.76 -15.95
CA VAL A 322 26.13 2.88 -16.65
C VAL A 322 25.85 1.46 -16.22
N ASN A 323 25.58 0.59 -17.19
CA ASN A 323 25.35 -0.82 -16.99
C ASN A 323 26.36 -1.61 -17.84
N VAL A 324 27.04 -2.56 -17.26
CA VAL A 324 28.04 -3.41 -17.93
C VAL A 324 27.66 -4.86 -17.77
N LYS A 325 27.66 -5.60 -18.86
CA LYS A 325 27.57 -7.07 -18.89
C LYS A 325 28.85 -7.60 -19.51
N PHE A 326 29.60 -8.44 -18.77
CA PHE A 326 30.85 -9.00 -19.21
C PHE A 326 30.78 -10.52 -19.21
N PHE A 327 31.01 -11.15 -20.39
CA PHE A 327 31.03 -12.59 -20.56
C PHE A 327 32.41 -13.11 -20.17
N LEU A 328 32.52 -13.70 -18.96
CA LEU A 328 33.75 -14.34 -18.49
C LEU A 328 34.04 -15.62 -19.28
N THR A 329 32.97 -16.39 -19.52
CA THR A 329 32.91 -17.57 -20.38
C THR A 329 31.53 -17.62 -21.04
N ASP A 330 31.26 -18.67 -21.84
CA ASP A 330 29.92 -18.89 -22.41
C ASP A 330 28.84 -19.12 -21.33
N GLN A 331 29.24 -19.55 -20.13
CA GLN A 331 28.36 -19.87 -19.02
C GLN A 331 28.38 -18.81 -17.91
N TRP A 332 29.47 -18.08 -17.74
CA TRP A 332 29.62 -17.12 -16.66
C TRP A 332 29.53 -15.68 -17.15
N THR A 333 28.66 -14.92 -16.53
CA THR A 333 28.46 -13.51 -16.80
C THR A 333 28.68 -12.71 -15.53
N LEU A 334 29.45 -11.62 -15.61
CA LEU A 334 29.58 -10.61 -14.58
C LEU A 334 28.77 -9.38 -15.01
N ARG A 335 27.93 -8.85 -14.11
CA ARG A 335 27.24 -7.57 -14.33
C ARG A 335 27.61 -6.55 -13.28
N GLY A 336 27.63 -5.30 -13.66
CA GLY A 336 27.76 -4.18 -12.77
C GLY A 336 26.92 -3.01 -13.26
N ALA A 337 26.31 -2.27 -12.34
CA ALA A 337 25.56 -1.07 -12.65
C ALA A 337 25.81 0.02 -11.62
N ILE A 338 25.81 1.27 -12.10
CA ILE A 338 25.70 2.48 -11.27
C ILE A 338 24.67 3.37 -11.95
N TRP A 339 23.64 3.76 -11.17
CA TRP A 339 22.57 4.57 -11.73
C TRP A 339 21.87 5.38 -10.66
N ARG A 340 21.27 6.52 -11.07
CA ARG A 340 20.41 7.32 -10.20
C ARG A 340 18.96 7.16 -10.59
N GLY A 341 18.08 7.11 -9.58
CA GLY A 341 16.64 7.06 -9.71
C GLY A 341 15.96 8.01 -8.74
N LEU A 342 14.70 8.31 -8.99
CA LEU A 342 13.87 9.12 -8.10
C LEU A 342 12.50 8.45 -7.86
N SER A 343 11.88 8.77 -6.71
CA SER A 343 10.48 8.46 -6.41
C SER A 343 9.82 9.73 -5.87
N ARG A 344 8.74 10.17 -6.54
CA ARG A 344 8.04 11.41 -6.15
C ARG A 344 7.18 11.19 -4.91
N PRO A 345 7.00 12.25 -4.05
CA PRO A 345 6.04 12.21 -2.96
C PRO A 345 4.62 11.92 -3.48
N GLY A 346 3.82 11.22 -2.69
CA GLY A 346 2.40 11.08 -3.00
C GLY A 346 1.65 12.41 -2.88
N PHE A 347 0.71 12.68 -3.78
CA PHE A 347 -0.03 13.94 -3.82
C PHE A 347 -0.75 14.27 -2.50
N LYS A 348 -1.25 13.26 -1.78
CA LYS A 348 -1.86 13.45 -0.47
C LYS A 348 -0.92 14.11 0.55
N LYS A 349 0.41 13.89 0.42
CA LYS A 349 1.42 14.46 1.32
C LYS A 349 1.84 15.88 0.93
N THR A 350 1.77 16.19 -0.39
CA THR A 350 2.19 17.50 -0.93
C THR A 350 1.03 18.45 -1.14
N ALA A 351 -0.22 17.99 -1.14
CA ALA A 351 -1.38 18.86 -1.24
C ALA A 351 -1.39 19.86 -0.07
N PRO A 352 -1.73 21.15 -0.31
CA PRO A 352 -1.72 22.18 0.73
C PRO A 352 -2.94 22.07 1.65
N LYS A 353 -3.15 20.91 2.24
CA LYS A 353 -4.26 20.58 3.14
C LYS A 353 -3.95 21.02 4.55
N LEU A 354 -4.99 21.44 5.25
CA LEU A 354 -4.96 21.83 6.65
C LEU A 354 -6.15 21.17 7.35
N ASP A 355 -5.86 20.39 8.38
CA ASP A 355 -6.84 19.83 9.28
C ASP A 355 -6.44 20.21 10.71
N TYR A 356 -7.25 21.01 11.42
CA TYR A 356 -6.88 21.50 12.74
C TYR A 356 -8.11 21.75 13.62
N LYS A 357 -7.89 21.72 14.92
CA LYS A 357 -8.86 22.05 15.95
C LYS A 357 -8.35 23.24 16.74
N ASP A 358 -9.26 24.15 17.11
CA ASP A 358 -9.01 25.27 18.03
C ASP A 358 -9.77 24.99 19.32
N ASP A 359 -9.06 24.61 20.37
CA ASP A 359 -9.60 24.36 21.69
C ASP A 359 -9.17 25.50 22.63
N ASP A 360 -10.04 26.51 22.76
CA ASP A 360 -9.83 27.74 23.57
C ASP A 360 -8.53 28.51 23.22
N GLY A 361 -8.07 28.44 21.97
CA GLY A 361 -6.89 29.12 21.47
C GLY A 361 -5.64 28.22 21.35
N ASP A 362 -5.74 26.95 21.74
CA ASP A 362 -4.73 25.92 21.48
C ASP A 362 -5.05 25.23 20.14
N ILE A 363 -4.24 25.51 19.13
CA ILE A 363 -4.43 25.03 17.75
C ILE A 363 -3.50 23.85 17.51
N SER A 364 -4.08 22.66 17.31
CA SER A 364 -3.40 21.41 16.99
C SER A 364 -3.96 20.77 15.72
N GLY A 365 -3.23 19.85 15.09
CA GLY A 365 -3.76 19.14 13.92
C GLY A 365 -2.70 18.63 12.95
N SER A 366 -3.02 18.65 11.64
CA SER A 366 -2.11 18.19 10.59
C SER A 366 -2.06 19.14 9.39
N ALA A 367 -0.92 19.11 8.67
CA ALA A 367 -0.71 19.91 7.47
C ALA A 367 0.02 19.10 6.40
N GLY A 368 -0.40 19.27 5.15
CA GLY A 368 0.41 18.80 4.01
C GLY A 368 1.66 19.66 3.82
N ASN A 369 2.68 19.09 3.18
CA ASN A 369 3.95 19.79 2.92
C ASN A 369 4.25 19.87 1.40
N PRO A 370 3.90 20.97 0.74
CA PRO A 370 4.19 21.17 -0.69
C PRO A 370 5.68 21.24 -1.03
N ASP A 371 6.55 21.50 -0.04
CA ASP A 371 7.99 21.65 -0.22
C ASP A 371 8.76 20.31 -0.16
N LEU A 372 8.04 19.19 -0.03
CA LEU A 372 8.65 17.85 -0.05
C LEU A 372 9.41 17.60 -1.34
N LYS A 373 10.66 17.19 -1.19
CA LYS A 373 11.51 16.73 -2.29
C LYS A 373 11.27 15.26 -2.58
N PRO A 374 11.45 14.81 -3.84
CA PRO A 374 11.43 13.39 -4.15
C PRO A 374 12.58 12.64 -3.44
N TYR A 375 12.34 11.36 -3.16
CA TYR A 375 13.45 10.45 -2.86
C TYR A 375 14.38 10.42 -4.05
N GLU A 376 15.66 10.57 -3.85
CA GLU A 376 16.69 10.37 -4.84
C GLU A 376 17.62 9.27 -4.38
N ALA A 377 17.94 8.32 -5.27
CA ALA A 377 18.80 7.21 -4.91
C ALA A 377 19.94 7.06 -5.91
N THR A 378 21.17 6.90 -5.40
CA THR A 378 22.29 6.37 -6.17
C THR A 378 22.43 4.89 -5.86
N ASN A 379 22.33 4.07 -6.91
CA ASN A 379 22.32 2.63 -6.80
C ASN A 379 23.61 2.05 -7.37
N TYR A 380 24.15 1.03 -6.69
CA TYR A 380 25.34 0.28 -7.08
C TYR A 380 24.98 -1.19 -7.05
N ASP A 381 25.17 -1.88 -8.18
CA ASP A 381 24.84 -3.29 -8.34
C ASP A 381 26.04 -4.06 -8.90
N LEU A 382 26.30 -5.25 -8.38
CA LEU A 382 27.29 -6.17 -8.88
C LEU A 382 26.76 -7.59 -8.78
N SER A 383 26.70 -8.34 -9.90
CA SER A 383 26.28 -9.73 -9.87
C SER A 383 27.17 -10.64 -10.68
N LEU A 384 27.33 -11.87 -10.20
CA LEU A 384 27.96 -12.97 -10.91
C LEU A 384 26.91 -14.03 -11.19
N GLU A 385 26.74 -14.39 -12.46
CA GLU A 385 25.70 -15.29 -12.94
C GLU A 385 26.30 -16.48 -13.66
N PHE A 386 25.77 -17.66 -13.39
CA PHE A 386 26.10 -18.91 -14.11
C PHE A 386 24.86 -19.43 -14.84
N TYR A 387 25.00 -19.71 -16.10
CA TYR A 387 24.01 -20.31 -16.98
C TYR A 387 24.52 -21.67 -17.44
N GLY A 388 23.93 -22.73 -16.89
CA GLY A 388 24.25 -24.11 -17.26
C GLY A 388 23.22 -24.69 -18.23
N ASP A 389 23.36 -25.99 -18.49
CA ASP A 389 22.38 -26.77 -19.25
C ASP A 389 21.13 -27.07 -18.37
N ASP A 390 20.06 -27.57 -18.96
CA ASP A 390 18.89 -28.13 -18.30
C ASP A 390 18.28 -27.21 -17.22
N MET A 391 17.98 -25.94 -17.57
CA MET A 391 17.43 -24.93 -16.65
C MET A 391 18.33 -24.58 -15.46
N THR A 392 19.63 -24.86 -15.53
CA THR A 392 20.54 -24.50 -14.45
C THR A 392 20.89 -23.02 -14.50
N PHE A 393 20.50 -22.30 -13.45
CA PHE A 393 20.86 -20.91 -13.23
C PHE A 393 21.28 -20.69 -11.79
N VAL A 394 22.39 -20.01 -11.58
CA VAL A 394 22.87 -19.59 -10.27
C VAL A 394 23.32 -18.14 -10.36
N SER A 395 22.93 -17.31 -9.43
CA SER A 395 23.48 -15.96 -9.31
C SER A 395 23.73 -15.55 -7.87
N ILE A 396 24.74 -14.73 -7.69
CA ILE A 396 25.02 -13.98 -6.48
C ILE A 396 25.11 -12.50 -6.85
N GLY A 397 24.33 -11.65 -6.17
CA GLY A 397 24.28 -10.22 -6.36
C GLY A 397 24.57 -9.47 -5.07
N LEU A 398 25.27 -8.35 -5.17
CA LEU A 398 25.46 -7.37 -4.11
C LEU A 398 24.88 -6.06 -4.61
N PHE A 399 24.18 -5.36 -3.76
CA PHE A 399 23.69 -4.03 -4.06
C PHE A 399 23.83 -3.08 -2.89
N ARG A 400 23.94 -1.79 -3.20
CA ARG A 400 23.84 -0.70 -2.26
C ARG A 400 23.00 0.41 -2.85
N LYS A 401 22.14 1.00 -2.03
CA LYS A 401 21.33 2.19 -2.33
C LYS A 401 21.68 3.28 -1.32
N ASP A 402 22.22 4.38 -1.81
CA ASP A 402 22.36 5.61 -1.02
C ASP A 402 21.15 6.49 -1.36
N ILE A 403 20.26 6.74 -0.39
CA ILE A 403 18.96 7.40 -0.56
C ILE A 403 18.98 8.73 0.15
N GLU A 404 18.68 9.80 -0.58
CA GLU A 404 18.49 11.14 -0.08
C GLU A 404 16.99 11.47 -0.02
N ASN A 405 16.59 12.36 0.91
CA ASN A 405 15.25 12.89 1.04
C ASN A 405 14.16 11.81 1.31
N ALA A 406 14.45 10.75 2.04
CA ALA A 406 13.41 9.82 2.50
C ALA A 406 12.33 10.60 3.28
N ILE A 407 11.04 10.24 3.07
CA ILE A 407 9.92 11.00 3.63
C ILE A 407 9.39 10.30 4.88
N TYR A 408 9.25 11.03 5.98
CA TYR A 408 8.74 10.54 7.25
C TYR A 408 7.74 11.54 7.88
N PRO A 409 6.83 11.11 8.78
CA PRO A 409 5.99 12.00 9.56
C PRO A 409 6.83 12.75 10.60
N LYS A 410 6.50 13.99 10.86
CA LYS A 410 7.13 14.83 11.88
C LYS A 410 6.08 15.62 12.64
N ILE A 411 6.24 15.69 13.95
CA ILE A 411 5.40 16.48 14.84
C ILE A 411 6.17 17.72 15.29
N TYR A 412 5.55 18.88 15.20
CA TYR A 412 6.04 20.14 15.72
C TYR A 412 5.17 20.58 16.88
N LYS A 413 5.76 20.94 18.02
CA LYS A 413 5.04 21.55 19.17
C LYS A 413 4.52 22.95 18.86
N THR A 414 5.17 23.64 17.94
CA THR A 414 4.77 24.97 17.48
C THR A 414 5.30 25.20 16.09
N ALA A 415 4.45 25.47 15.11
CA ALA A 415 4.88 25.76 13.74
C ALA A 415 3.82 26.59 13.01
N THR A 416 4.20 27.15 11.86
CA THR A 416 3.26 27.83 10.97
C THR A 416 3.28 27.13 9.61
N PHE A 417 2.16 26.56 9.22
CA PHE A 417 1.97 25.93 7.92
C PHE A 417 0.85 26.63 7.16
N LEU A 418 1.08 26.97 5.90
CA LEU A 418 0.08 27.53 4.98
C LEU A 418 -0.68 28.74 5.55
N GLY A 419 -0.04 29.51 6.46
CA GLY A 419 -0.62 30.71 7.07
C GLY A 419 -1.33 30.49 8.40
N VAL A 420 -1.54 29.26 8.84
CA VAL A 420 -2.06 28.90 10.18
C VAL A 420 -0.90 28.69 11.14
N THR A 421 -0.97 29.30 12.31
CA THR A 421 0.03 29.09 13.37
C THR A 421 -0.53 28.13 14.41
N PHE A 422 0.09 26.97 14.46
CA PHE A 422 -0.15 25.95 15.47
C PHE A 422 0.66 26.30 16.71
N ASN A 423 0.05 26.27 17.86
CA ASN A 423 0.69 26.50 19.16
C ASN A 423 0.59 25.27 20.08
N ASP A 424 0.08 24.19 19.53
CA ASP A 424 0.08 22.84 20.04
C ASP A 424 0.47 21.89 18.89
N ASP A 425 0.52 20.58 19.12
CA ASP A 425 1.06 19.58 18.21
C ASP A 425 0.47 19.67 16.79
N VAL A 426 1.37 19.75 15.80
CA VAL A 426 1.00 19.66 14.38
C VAL A 426 1.85 18.60 13.67
N GLU A 427 1.15 17.61 13.11
CA GLU A 427 1.76 16.58 12.28
C GLU A 427 1.93 17.06 10.83
N THR A 428 3.07 16.78 10.24
CA THR A 428 3.35 17.00 8.81
C THR A 428 4.33 15.96 8.27
N TRP A 429 4.74 16.11 7.04
CA TRP A 429 5.71 15.25 6.37
C TRP A 429 7.00 16.02 6.13
N GLU A 430 8.14 15.40 6.38
CA GLU A 430 9.47 15.98 6.17
C GLU A 430 10.39 15.02 5.40
N ASN A 431 11.46 15.59 4.84
CA ASN A 431 12.51 14.79 4.23
C ASN A 431 13.59 14.44 5.28
N ALA A 432 13.92 13.16 5.37
CA ALA A 432 15.03 12.67 6.19
C ALA A 432 16.39 13.12 5.62
N ASP A 433 17.43 13.09 6.47
CA ASP A 433 18.77 13.44 6.05
C ASP A 433 19.33 12.43 5.05
N ASP A 434 19.72 11.25 5.51
CA ASP A 434 20.31 10.20 4.68
C ASP A 434 19.78 8.82 5.06
N SER A 435 19.63 7.96 4.08
CA SER A 435 19.25 6.56 4.28
C SER A 435 20.09 5.66 3.40
N THR A 436 20.41 4.48 3.88
CA THR A 436 21.16 3.48 3.10
C THR A 436 20.49 2.12 3.14
N ILE A 437 20.62 1.36 2.07
CA ILE A 437 20.22 -0.04 2.02
C ILE A 437 21.34 -0.82 1.34
N ASP A 438 21.95 -1.76 2.07
CA ASP A 438 22.89 -2.74 1.55
C ASP A 438 22.20 -4.10 1.41
N GLY A 439 22.58 -4.91 0.40
CA GLY A 439 21.97 -6.22 0.27
C GLY A 439 22.78 -7.24 -0.50
N LEU A 440 22.44 -8.49 -0.22
CA LEU A 440 22.95 -9.71 -0.88
C LEU A 440 21.77 -10.49 -1.45
N GLU A 441 21.82 -10.84 -2.70
CA GLU A 441 20.87 -11.70 -3.39
C GLU A 441 21.50 -13.00 -3.87
N LEU A 442 20.85 -14.10 -3.56
CA LEU A 442 21.23 -15.44 -4.05
C LEU A 442 20.06 -16.03 -4.83
N ASN A 443 20.31 -16.52 -6.04
CA ASN A 443 19.31 -17.21 -6.84
C ASN A 443 19.86 -18.55 -7.30
N LEU A 444 19.01 -19.58 -7.22
CA LEU A 444 19.30 -20.93 -7.69
C LEU A 444 18.09 -21.49 -8.42
N GLN A 445 18.30 -21.95 -9.64
CA GLN A 445 17.34 -22.76 -10.39
C GLN A 445 18.04 -23.98 -10.94
N TYR A 446 17.41 -25.14 -10.79
CA TYR A 446 17.92 -26.39 -11.30
C TYR A 446 16.80 -27.33 -11.75
N GLY A 447 16.89 -27.89 -12.93
CA GLY A 447 15.96 -28.89 -13.47
C GLY A 447 16.61 -30.24 -13.65
N TRP A 448 15.88 -31.31 -13.40
CA TRP A 448 16.30 -32.69 -13.65
C TRP A 448 15.57 -33.25 -14.87
N GLU A 449 16.23 -34.13 -15.62
CA GLU A 449 15.64 -34.79 -16.80
C GLU A 449 14.34 -35.54 -16.53
N ASN A 450 14.09 -35.93 -15.27
CA ASN A 450 12.87 -36.61 -14.86
C ASN A 450 11.65 -35.66 -14.73
N GLY A 451 11.86 -34.34 -14.94
CA GLY A 451 10.83 -33.31 -14.87
C GLY A 451 10.71 -32.61 -13.50
N ILE A 452 11.46 -33.03 -12.50
CA ILE A 452 11.55 -32.30 -11.23
C ILE A 452 12.40 -31.03 -11.46
N TYR A 453 12.00 -29.94 -10.84
CA TYR A 453 12.81 -28.72 -10.78
C TYR A 453 12.76 -28.08 -9.39
N PHE A 454 13.81 -27.38 -9.08
CA PHE A 454 13.94 -26.53 -7.91
C PHE A 454 14.20 -25.09 -8.37
N ALA A 455 13.53 -24.13 -7.75
CA ALA A 455 13.87 -22.71 -7.88
C ALA A 455 13.80 -22.04 -6.51
N GLY A 456 14.76 -21.19 -6.20
CA GLY A 456 14.77 -20.46 -4.95
C GLY A 456 15.61 -19.19 -5.05
N ASN A 457 15.22 -18.19 -4.27
CA ASN A 457 16.02 -17.00 -4.03
C ASN A 457 15.98 -16.61 -2.56
N ILE A 458 17.05 -15.98 -2.13
CA ILE A 458 17.17 -15.39 -0.79
C ILE A 458 17.75 -13.99 -0.99
N THR A 459 17.13 -13.02 -0.35
CA THR A 459 17.61 -11.64 -0.25
C THR A 459 17.86 -11.32 1.22
N LEU A 460 19.06 -10.86 1.52
CA LEU A 460 19.44 -10.33 2.82
C LEU A 460 19.68 -8.84 2.64
N THR A 461 19.04 -8.03 3.50
CA THR A 461 19.12 -6.57 3.47
C THR A 461 19.52 -6.03 4.84
N ASP A 462 20.21 -4.90 4.83
CA ASP A 462 20.51 -4.09 5.99
C ASP A 462 20.24 -2.63 5.59
N GLY A 463 19.18 -2.07 6.17
CA GLY A 463 18.70 -0.73 5.81
C GLY A 463 18.56 0.17 7.02
N GLU A 464 19.17 1.35 6.95
CA GLU A 464 19.10 2.36 7.99
C GLU A 464 18.58 3.70 7.44
N SER A 465 17.79 4.40 8.26
CA SER A 465 17.32 5.76 7.98
C SER A 465 17.53 6.65 9.19
N THR A 466 18.07 7.85 8.97
CA THR A 466 18.23 8.87 10.02
C THR A 466 17.24 9.99 9.78
N PHE A 467 16.46 10.34 10.79
CA PHE A 467 15.45 11.39 10.73
C PHE A 467 15.32 12.13 12.07
N SER A 468 14.65 13.28 12.04
CA SER A 468 14.48 14.18 13.18
C SER A 468 12.98 14.38 13.46
N PRO A 469 12.31 13.47 14.21
CA PRO A 469 10.86 13.50 14.41
C PRO A 469 10.38 14.75 15.16
N ALA A 470 11.27 15.38 15.92
CA ALA A 470 11.02 16.65 16.60
C ALA A 470 12.31 17.49 16.67
N ASP A 471 12.16 18.78 16.99
CA ASP A 471 13.28 19.71 17.07
C ASP A 471 14.30 19.29 18.15
N GLY A 472 15.55 19.11 17.70
CA GLY A 472 16.67 18.71 18.56
C GLY A 472 16.80 17.21 18.82
N MET A 473 15.94 16.39 18.23
CA MET A 473 16.04 14.93 18.25
C MET A 473 16.58 14.41 16.92
N SER A 474 17.35 13.34 16.96
CA SER A 474 17.82 12.62 15.77
C SER A 474 17.90 11.14 16.12
N PHE A 475 17.24 10.32 15.31
CA PHE A 475 17.19 8.88 15.46
C PHE A 475 17.69 8.20 14.19
N THR A 476 18.40 7.09 14.37
CA THR A 476 18.69 6.14 13.31
C THR A 476 17.91 4.87 13.62
N THR A 477 17.10 4.43 12.68
CA THR A 477 16.26 3.23 12.81
C THR A 477 16.44 2.33 11.61
N PRO A 478 15.99 1.07 11.67
CA PRO A 478 15.82 0.25 10.47
C PRO A 478 14.99 0.99 9.43
N PHE A 479 15.28 0.75 8.15
CA PHE A 479 14.51 1.36 7.06
C PHE A 479 13.08 0.80 7.07
N ARG A 480 12.09 1.69 7.14
CA ARG A 480 10.68 1.30 7.25
C ARG A 480 10.22 0.40 6.10
N LYS A 481 9.42 -0.61 6.43
CA LYS A 481 8.83 -1.58 5.49
C LYS A 481 9.88 -2.36 4.69
N LEU A 482 11.05 -2.55 5.27
CA LEU A 482 12.12 -3.37 4.74
C LEU A 482 12.39 -4.53 5.70
N ALA A 483 12.11 -5.76 5.25
CA ALA A 483 12.48 -6.96 5.99
C ALA A 483 13.96 -7.28 5.74
N ASP A 484 14.69 -7.67 6.80
CA ASP A 484 16.11 -8.02 6.69
C ASP A 484 16.34 -9.30 5.89
N GLU A 485 15.35 -10.20 5.91
CA GLU A 485 15.41 -11.47 5.22
C GLU A 485 14.15 -11.71 4.39
N ALA A 486 14.29 -12.05 3.12
CA ALA A 486 13.23 -12.53 2.26
C ALA A 486 13.68 -13.75 1.49
N ALA A 487 12.85 -14.80 1.44
CA ALA A 487 13.17 -16.02 0.72
C ALA A 487 11.95 -16.57 -0.02
N ASN A 488 12.18 -17.05 -1.24
CA ASN A 488 11.18 -17.78 -2.01
C ASN A 488 11.79 -19.11 -2.44
N ILE A 489 11.11 -20.20 -2.16
CA ILE A 489 11.56 -21.55 -2.51
C ILE A 489 10.40 -22.27 -3.19
N SER A 490 10.67 -22.91 -4.33
CA SER A 490 9.70 -23.76 -5.01
C SER A 490 10.32 -25.09 -5.45
N LEU A 491 9.54 -26.15 -5.25
CA LEU A 491 9.81 -27.47 -5.79
C LEU A 491 8.69 -27.83 -6.76
N GLY A 492 9.04 -28.14 -7.99
CA GLY A 492 8.06 -28.43 -9.02
C GLY A 492 8.35 -29.72 -9.78
N TYR A 493 7.31 -30.18 -10.48
CA TYR A 493 7.36 -31.29 -11.43
C TYR A 493 6.62 -30.88 -12.69
N ASP A 494 7.35 -30.76 -13.80
CA ASP A 494 6.82 -30.44 -15.13
C ASP A 494 7.24 -31.54 -16.11
N LYS A 495 6.35 -32.52 -16.29
CA LYS A 495 6.56 -33.57 -17.30
C LYS A 495 5.24 -34.18 -17.75
N GLY A 496 5.12 -34.31 -19.06
CA GLY A 496 3.93 -34.88 -19.70
C GLY A 496 2.71 -34.00 -19.51
N PRO A 497 1.58 -34.51 -18.99
CA PRO A 497 0.37 -33.69 -18.77
C PRO A 497 0.37 -32.91 -17.45
N TRP A 498 1.35 -33.12 -16.58
CA TRP A 498 1.41 -32.58 -15.24
C TRP A 498 2.36 -31.39 -15.12
N ASP A 499 1.89 -30.31 -14.51
CA ASP A 499 2.69 -29.20 -13.97
C ASP A 499 2.26 -28.99 -12.51
N ILE A 500 3.11 -29.35 -11.56
CA ILE A 500 2.83 -29.26 -10.12
C ILE A 500 3.94 -28.43 -9.48
N ARG A 501 3.56 -27.44 -8.64
CA ARG A 501 4.51 -26.60 -7.92
C ARG A 501 4.06 -26.41 -6.47
N LEU A 502 4.93 -26.75 -5.55
CA LEU A 502 4.84 -26.36 -4.14
C LEU A 502 5.80 -25.18 -3.92
N ALA A 503 5.30 -24.08 -3.37
CA ALA A 503 6.08 -22.88 -3.11
C ALA A 503 5.98 -22.48 -1.65
N ALA A 504 7.06 -21.94 -1.09
CA ALA A 504 7.09 -21.28 0.20
C ALA A 504 7.69 -19.88 0.03
N ASN A 505 7.01 -18.89 0.60
CA ASN A 505 7.45 -17.50 0.61
C ASN A 505 7.63 -17.08 2.07
N TYR A 506 8.79 -16.56 2.41
CA TYR A 506 9.17 -16.13 3.74
C TYR A 506 9.67 -14.68 3.73
N ARG A 507 9.32 -13.92 4.76
CA ARG A 507 9.96 -12.66 5.14
C ARG A 507 10.18 -12.62 6.66
N SER A 508 11.25 -11.98 7.11
CA SER A 508 11.43 -11.66 8.52
C SER A 508 10.46 -10.56 8.98
N ASP A 509 10.44 -10.29 10.26
CA ASP A 509 9.83 -9.10 10.82
C ASP A 509 10.46 -7.80 10.25
N TYR A 510 9.72 -6.71 10.35
CA TYR A 510 10.20 -5.39 9.92
C TYR A 510 9.46 -4.25 10.63
N LEU A 511 10.12 -3.10 10.70
CA LEU A 511 9.54 -1.85 11.19
C LEU A 511 8.45 -1.35 10.22
N ASP A 512 7.20 -1.29 10.68
CA ASP A 512 6.05 -0.78 9.91
C ASP A 512 5.86 0.72 10.13
N TRP A 513 5.77 1.13 11.39
CA TRP A 513 5.49 2.50 11.77
C TRP A 513 6.32 2.91 12.98
N LEU A 514 6.86 4.13 12.93
CA LEU A 514 7.52 4.73 14.10
C LEU A 514 6.45 5.25 15.03
N SER A 515 6.60 5.02 16.33
CA SER A 515 5.68 5.60 17.31
C SER A 515 5.81 7.11 17.30
N ASP A 516 4.71 7.74 16.98
CA ASP A 516 4.40 9.14 17.21
C ASP A 516 3.15 9.28 18.09
N GLU A 517 2.58 8.12 18.49
CA GLU A 517 1.40 8.06 19.34
C GLU A 517 1.80 8.20 20.79
N GLY A 518 1.71 9.36 21.28
CA GLY A 518 1.77 9.66 22.69
C GLY A 518 1.85 11.15 22.87
N ASP A 519 1.13 11.65 23.83
CA ASP A 519 1.18 13.01 24.33
C ASP A 519 2.62 13.48 24.65
N ASP A 520 3.61 12.59 24.52
CA ASP A 520 5.03 12.82 24.77
C ASP A 520 5.90 12.40 23.58
N ILE A 521 6.27 13.37 22.77
CA ILE A 521 7.26 13.25 21.67
C ILE A 521 8.63 12.74 22.17
N ASP A 522 8.87 12.75 23.49
CA ASP A 522 10.04 12.21 24.14
C ASP A 522 10.09 10.67 24.12
N ASP A 523 8.99 10.01 23.75
CA ASP A 523 8.83 8.56 23.71
C ASP A 523 8.99 7.94 22.31
N VAL A 524 9.31 8.72 21.28
CA VAL A 524 9.66 8.18 19.97
C VAL A 524 10.90 7.31 20.11
N SER A 525 10.71 6.02 20.06
CA SER A 525 11.78 5.03 20.15
C SER A 525 11.43 3.77 19.39
N GLU A 526 12.43 2.99 19.01
CA GLU A 526 12.23 1.66 18.41
C GLU A 526 11.37 0.77 19.32
N ASN A 527 11.50 0.89 20.65
CA ASN A 527 10.75 0.11 21.62
C ASN A 527 9.25 0.40 21.66
N ASN A 528 8.81 1.55 21.14
CA ASN A 528 7.42 1.95 21.07
C ASN A 528 6.90 1.93 19.62
N SER A 529 7.74 1.55 18.66
CA SER A 529 7.38 1.49 17.26
C SER A 529 6.61 0.22 16.90
N ARG A 530 5.81 0.28 15.83
CA ARG A 530 5.02 -0.85 15.35
C ARG A 530 5.85 -1.71 14.41
N PHE A 531 5.83 -3.01 14.66
CA PHE A 531 6.45 -4.03 13.81
C PHE A 531 5.41 -4.96 13.21
N VAL A 532 5.74 -5.52 12.06
CA VAL A 532 5.03 -6.67 11.47
C VAL A 532 5.89 -7.89 11.69
N ASP A 533 5.32 -8.93 12.29
CA ASP A 533 6.02 -10.19 12.57
C ASP A 533 6.44 -10.91 11.27
N SER A 534 7.34 -11.85 11.40
CA SER A 534 7.76 -12.73 10.32
C SER A 534 6.56 -13.47 9.71
N TYR A 535 6.64 -13.79 8.43
CA TYR A 535 5.54 -14.42 7.70
C TYR A 535 6.04 -15.50 6.76
N MET A 536 5.40 -16.69 6.77
CA MET A 536 5.73 -17.80 5.89
C MET A 536 4.50 -18.45 5.27
N GLN A 537 4.23 -18.17 4.02
CA GLN A 537 3.11 -18.74 3.27
C GLN A 537 3.54 -19.92 2.42
N ILE A 538 2.75 -21.01 2.45
CA ILE A 538 2.95 -22.20 1.62
C ILE A 538 1.79 -22.39 0.67
N ASP A 539 2.10 -22.51 -0.63
CA ASP A 539 1.14 -22.61 -1.71
C ASP A 539 1.38 -23.84 -2.58
N LEU A 540 0.30 -24.45 -3.07
CA LEU A 540 0.35 -25.55 -4.04
C LEU A 540 -0.44 -25.15 -5.30
N THR A 541 0.18 -25.29 -6.45
CA THR A 541 -0.49 -25.22 -7.75
C THR A 541 -0.30 -26.53 -8.48
N ALA A 542 -1.38 -27.11 -9.01
CA ALA A 542 -1.33 -28.31 -9.84
C ALA A 542 -2.16 -28.12 -11.11
N LYS A 543 -1.55 -28.31 -12.26
CA LYS A 543 -2.20 -28.27 -13.57
C LYS A 543 -2.13 -29.63 -14.24
N TYR A 544 -3.20 -29.98 -14.92
CA TYR A 544 -3.31 -31.20 -15.69
C TYR A 544 -3.86 -30.92 -17.08
N LYS A 545 -3.03 -31.14 -18.09
CA LYS A 545 -3.43 -31.03 -19.50
C LYS A 545 -4.18 -32.29 -19.92
N ILE A 546 -5.51 -32.18 -20.04
CA ILE A 546 -6.38 -33.28 -20.54
C ILE A 546 -6.14 -33.48 -22.04
N SER A 547 -5.94 -32.38 -22.78
CA SER A 547 -5.64 -32.35 -24.20
C SER A 547 -4.90 -31.05 -24.53
N ASP A 548 -4.47 -30.87 -25.78
CA ASP A 548 -3.83 -29.62 -26.24
C ASP A 548 -4.71 -28.38 -26.08
N SER A 549 -6.03 -28.58 -26.05
CA SER A 549 -7.02 -27.50 -25.88
C SER A 549 -7.63 -27.41 -24.50
N THR A 550 -7.36 -28.35 -23.58
CA THR A 550 -8.09 -28.47 -22.31
C THR A 550 -7.15 -28.67 -21.14
N GLU A 551 -7.26 -27.80 -20.13
CA GLU A 551 -6.46 -27.86 -18.91
C GLU A 551 -7.34 -27.72 -17.66
N LEU A 552 -7.06 -28.52 -16.65
CA LEU A 552 -7.56 -28.36 -15.29
C LEU A 552 -6.47 -27.73 -14.42
N LYS A 553 -6.86 -26.83 -13.54
CA LYS A 553 -5.99 -26.18 -12.55
C LYS A 553 -6.58 -26.36 -11.16
N PHE A 554 -5.76 -26.72 -10.21
CA PHE A 554 -6.06 -26.68 -8.76
C PHE A 554 -5.04 -25.80 -8.06
N GLU A 555 -5.52 -24.96 -7.14
CA GLU A 555 -4.66 -24.13 -6.30
C GLU A 555 -5.11 -24.24 -4.85
N ALA A 556 -4.12 -24.29 -3.96
CA ALA A 556 -4.30 -24.14 -2.53
C ALA A 556 -3.32 -23.07 -2.05
N VAL A 557 -3.84 -21.97 -1.55
CA VAL A 557 -3.08 -20.81 -1.09
C VAL A 557 -3.14 -20.76 0.43
N ASN A 558 -2.04 -20.37 1.06
CA ASN A 558 -1.88 -20.32 2.50
C ASN A 558 -2.21 -21.67 3.18
N MET A 559 -1.60 -22.75 2.72
CA MET A 559 -1.82 -24.10 3.27
C MET A 559 -1.45 -24.21 4.75
N GLY A 560 -0.48 -23.40 5.20
CA GLY A 560 -0.07 -23.28 6.59
C GLY A 560 -1.13 -22.66 7.48
N ASN A 561 -2.08 -21.92 6.91
CA ASN A 561 -2.96 -21.00 7.62
C ASN A 561 -2.16 -19.94 8.38
N GLU A 562 -1.16 -19.42 7.72
CA GLU A 562 -0.34 -18.33 8.25
C GLU A 562 -1.19 -17.08 8.47
N GLU A 563 -0.92 -16.38 9.54
CA GLU A 563 -1.65 -15.25 10.06
C GLU A 563 -0.74 -14.03 10.04
N GLU A 564 -1.25 -12.81 9.89
CA GLU A 564 -0.43 -11.61 10.03
C GLU A 564 -0.56 -11.06 11.45
N TYR A 565 0.58 -10.84 12.10
CA TYR A 565 0.68 -10.34 13.45
C TYR A 565 1.50 -9.05 13.47
N TYR A 566 0.96 -8.06 14.17
CA TYR A 566 1.58 -6.75 14.35
C TYR A 566 1.69 -6.46 15.84
N TYR A 567 2.80 -5.88 16.26
CA TYR A 567 3.05 -5.60 17.66
C TYR A 567 3.77 -4.25 17.86
N TRP A 568 3.64 -3.71 19.07
CA TRP A 568 4.33 -2.49 19.50
C TRP A 568 5.57 -2.87 20.31
N GLY A 569 6.76 -2.55 19.81
CA GLY A 569 8.05 -2.76 20.48
C GLY A 569 8.40 -4.21 20.80
N ASP A 570 7.49 -4.95 21.42
CA ASP A 570 7.69 -6.34 21.84
C ASP A 570 6.51 -7.21 21.39
N GLU A 571 6.77 -8.44 20.95
CA GLU A 571 5.76 -9.39 20.43
C GLU A 571 4.63 -9.71 21.43
N SER A 572 4.81 -9.42 22.72
CA SER A 572 3.75 -9.55 23.72
C SER A 572 2.73 -8.40 23.69
N GLN A 573 2.99 -7.34 22.94
CA GLN A 573 2.14 -6.15 22.85
C GLN A 573 1.41 -6.12 21.50
N LEU A 574 0.23 -6.73 21.47
CA LEU A 574 -0.61 -6.77 20.27
C LEU A 574 -0.92 -5.37 19.75
N SER A 575 -0.68 -5.16 18.46
CA SER A 575 -1.22 -4.04 17.68
C SER A 575 -2.37 -4.49 16.77
N GLN A 576 -2.16 -5.53 15.97
CA GLN A 576 -3.15 -6.07 15.05
C GLN A 576 -2.91 -7.55 14.79
N TYR A 577 -3.97 -8.30 14.55
CA TYR A 577 -3.92 -9.73 14.25
C TYR A 577 -4.93 -10.06 13.16
N ASP A 578 -4.45 -10.49 11.98
CA ASP A 578 -5.26 -10.73 10.81
C ASP A 578 -5.33 -12.20 10.43
N LEU A 579 -6.53 -12.73 10.29
CA LEU A 579 -6.84 -14.11 9.94
C LEU A 579 -7.44 -14.17 8.52
N PHE A 580 -6.64 -14.57 7.53
CA PHE A 580 -7.08 -14.71 6.14
C PHE A 580 -7.56 -16.14 5.81
N GLY A 581 -7.10 -17.13 6.55
CA GLY A 581 -7.44 -18.52 6.33
C GLY A 581 -6.78 -19.13 5.08
N ARG A 582 -7.26 -20.33 4.70
CA ARG A 582 -6.81 -21.08 3.52
C ARG A 582 -7.75 -20.85 2.36
N ASN A 583 -7.20 -20.67 1.16
CA ASN A 583 -8.00 -20.54 -0.05
C ASN A 583 -7.77 -21.74 -0.99
N TYR A 584 -8.84 -22.28 -1.55
CA TYR A 584 -8.79 -23.38 -2.51
C TYR A 584 -9.56 -22.99 -3.77
N SER A 585 -8.94 -23.15 -4.93
CA SER A 585 -9.59 -22.88 -6.21
C SER A 585 -9.46 -24.03 -7.20
N VAL A 586 -10.45 -24.18 -8.06
CA VAL A 586 -10.43 -25.11 -9.20
C VAL A 586 -10.76 -24.34 -10.46
N GLY A 587 -9.89 -24.41 -11.45
CA GLY A 587 -10.05 -23.77 -12.75
C GLY A 587 -10.13 -24.77 -13.89
N PHE A 588 -10.87 -24.38 -14.93
CA PHE A 588 -10.96 -25.12 -16.18
C PHE A 588 -10.70 -24.15 -17.34
N THR A 589 -9.75 -24.50 -18.20
CA THR A 589 -9.42 -23.71 -19.39
C THR A 589 -9.67 -24.54 -20.65
N TYR A 590 -10.38 -23.96 -21.61
CA TYR A 590 -10.57 -24.53 -22.94
C TYR A 590 -10.18 -23.51 -24.02
N LYS A 591 -9.33 -23.96 -24.96
CA LYS A 591 -8.89 -23.17 -26.13
C LYS A 591 -9.60 -23.67 -27.37
N PHE A 592 -10.22 -22.77 -28.13
CA PHE A 592 -10.96 -23.05 -29.35
C PHE A 592 -10.01 -23.20 -30.55
#